data_6e9d6f33ad787f8a01d413a9a2c7f2fc
#
_entry.id   6e9d6f33ad787f8a01d413a9a2c7f2fc
#
_cell.length_a   1.000
_cell.length_b   1.000
_cell.length_c   1.000
_cell.angle_alpha   90.00
_cell.angle_beta   90.00
_cell.angle_gamma   90.00
#
_symmetry.space_group_name_H-M   'P 1'
#
loop_
_entity.id
_entity.type
_entity.pdbx_description
1 polymer ?
#
loop_
_entity_poly.entity_id
_entity_poly.type
_entity_poly.pdbx_seq_one_letter_code
_entity_poly.pdbx_strand_id
1 'polypeptide(L)'
;MGKGHLHTNRGNPAPIRPIKKENLGSQVFEQIKGMILRGEIPPGRRIIESEIALSMGISRTPVREAVHKLEAEGFLTPLPKGGYAVRGLTISDIEDTFDIRSILESFAGYLAAIRHTDEELSSLEEKLEEFQRYLGRGDLRKLPKINTDFHELLYALSRSPRLIKIIHGLRDEIYFLRKIILNSEKMANLSNKDHREIVDSIRKREAKKAERLLREHIIRGKQFVLGEIKKGNVIIG
;
A
#
# COMPACT_ATOMS: atom_id res chain seq x y z
N MET A 1 -62.14 -25.99 15.48
CA MET A 1 -61.27 -24.87 15.86
C MET A 1 -59.96 -25.47 16.37
N GLY A 2 -59.01 -25.69 15.50
CA GLY A 2 -57.69 -26.24 15.83
C GLY A 2 -56.62 -25.16 15.67
N LYS A 3 -56.00 -24.75 16.78
CA LYS A 3 -54.88 -23.80 16.79
C LYS A 3 -53.60 -24.58 16.51
N GLY A 4 -53.03 -24.43 15.30
CA GLY A 4 -51.71 -24.92 14.97
C GLY A 4 -50.63 -24.02 15.60
N HIS A 5 -49.87 -24.57 16.55
CA HIS A 5 -48.65 -23.93 17.07
C HIS A 5 -47.49 -24.21 16.10
N LEU A 6 -47.04 -23.17 15.40
CA LEU A 6 -45.76 -23.16 14.68
C LEU A 6 -44.63 -23.11 15.70
N HIS A 7 -43.97 -24.24 15.97
CA HIS A 7 -42.71 -24.31 16.69
C HIS A 7 -41.60 -23.76 15.74
N THR A 8 -41.20 -22.49 15.92
CA THR A 8 -39.97 -21.98 15.37
C THR A 8 -38.79 -22.58 16.13
N ASN A 9 -38.16 -23.60 15.55
CA ASN A 9 -36.92 -24.17 16.05
C ASN A 9 -35.79 -23.11 15.82
N ARG A 10 -35.54 -22.27 16.83
CA ARG A 10 -34.37 -21.39 16.85
C ARG A 10 -33.16 -22.25 17.21
N GLY A 11 -32.55 -22.89 16.19
CA GLY A 11 -31.28 -23.57 16.37
C GLY A 11 -30.26 -22.61 16.96
N ASN A 12 -29.66 -22.97 18.07
CA ASN A 12 -28.54 -22.25 18.67
C ASN A 12 -27.40 -22.22 17.67
N PRO A 13 -26.82 -21.04 17.29
CA PRO A 13 -25.67 -21.00 16.40
C PRO A 13 -24.53 -21.78 17.04
N ALA A 14 -23.89 -22.64 16.26
CA ALA A 14 -22.76 -23.42 16.72
C ALA A 14 -21.69 -22.50 17.36
N PRO A 15 -21.11 -22.87 18.50
CA PRO A 15 -20.14 -22.02 19.19
C PRO A 15 -18.88 -21.90 18.36
N ILE A 16 -18.66 -20.69 17.79
CA ILE A 16 -17.41 -20.33 17.12
C ILE A 16 -16.36 -20.15 18.23
N ARG A 17 -15.47 -21.11 18.35
CA ARG A 17 -14.35 -21.02 19.29
C ARG A 17 -13.26 -20.11 18.72
N PRO A 18 -12.70 -19.17 19.51
CA PRO A 18 -11.62 -18.31 19.05
C PRO A 18 -10.37 -19.14 18.74
N ILE A 19 -9.88 -19.08 17.51
CA ILE A 19 -8.59 -19.65 17.12
C ILE A 19 -7.52 -18.62 17.51
N LYS A 20 -6.86 -18.80 18.66
CA LYS A 20 -5.62 -18.12 18.98
C LYS A 20 -4.50 -18.79 18.20
N LYS A 21 -4.19 -18.32 17.01
CA LYS A 21 -2.89 -18.49 16.35
C LYS A 21 -2.43 -17.13 15.91
N GLU A 22 -1.30 -16.68 16.46
CA GLU A 22 -0.51 -15.62 15.82
C GLU A 22 -0.31 -16.03 14.38
N ASN A 23 -0.66 -15.15 13.46
CA ASN A 23 -0.74 -15.49 12.04
C ASN A 23 0.68 -15.49 11.42
N LEU A 24 1.49 -16.51 11.79
CA LEU A 24 2.85 -16.70 11.27
C LEU A 24 2.87 -16.70 9.72
N GLY A 25 1.84 -17.30 9.09
CA GLY A 25 1.71 -17.28 7.64
C GLY A 25 1.61 -15.86 7.08
N SER A 26 0.85 -14.97 7.74
CA SER A 26 0.79 -13.56 7.32
C SER A 26 2.11 -12.83 7.56
N GLN A 27 2.81 -13.07 8.65
CA GLN A 27 4.12 -12.45 8.91
C GLN A 27 5.16 -12.88 7.87
N VAL A 28 5.20 -14.18 7.54
CA VAL A 28 6.07 -14.73 6.49
C VAL A 28 5.74 -14.12 5.13
N PHE A 29 4.45 -14.01 4.81
CA PHE A 29 3.96 -13.40 3.58
C PHE A 29 4.45 -11.95 3.46
N GLU A 30 4.20 -11.10 4.49
CA GLU A 30 4.60 -9.68 4.46
C GLU A 30 6.13 -9.53 4.36
N GLN A 31 6.88 -10.38 5.04
CA GLN A 31 8.34 -10.36 4.99
C GLN A 31 8.87 -10.70 3.59
N ILE A 32 8.40 -11.80 2.97
CA ILE A 32 8.84 -12.21 1.63
C ILE A 32 8.40 -11.19 0.60
N LYS A 33 7.15 -10.73 0.64
CA LYS A 33 6.60 -9.68 -0.23
C LYS A 33 7.47 -8.42 -0.17
N GLY A 34 7.77 -7.95 1.04
CA GLY A 34 8.64 -6.80 1.24
C GLY A 34 10.06 -7.00 0.66
N MET A 35 10.65 -8.19 0.80
CA MET A 35 11.96 -8.51 0.23
C MET A 35 11.93 -8.52 -1.31
N ILE A 36 10.87 -9.04 -1.93
CA ILE A 36 10.66 -9.00 -3.39
C ILE A 36 10.56 -7.55 -3.87
N LEU A 37 9.69 -6.75 -3.25
CA LEU A 37 9.49 -5.35 -3.62
C LEU A 37 10.72 -4.48 -3.42
N ARG A 38 11.57 -4.80 -2.43
CA ARG A 38 12.85 -4.11 -2.25
C ARG A 38 13.97 -4.60 -3.16
N GLY A 39 13.71 -5.65 -3.97
CA GLY A 39 14.70 -6.26 -4.86
C GLY A 39 15.74 -7.13 -4.13
N GLU A 40 15.56 -7.41 -2.85
CA GLU A 40 16.43 -8.32 -2.05
C GLU A 40 16.29 -9.76 -2.55
N ILE A 41 15.11 -10.12 -3.06
CA ILE A 41 14.86 -11.34 -3.80
C ILE A 41 14.53 -10.93 -5.25
N PRO A 42 15.49 -11.04 -6.18
CA PRO A 42 15.31 -10.55 -7.53
C PRO A 42 14.33 -11.42 -8.34
N PRO A 43 13.72 -10.87 -9.41
CA PRO A 43 12.92 -11.64 -10.37
C PRO A 43 13.68 -12.85 -10.91
N GLY A 44 12.97 -13.95 -11.14
CA GLY A 44 13.55 -15.23 -11.56
C GLY A 44 14.18 -16.06 -10.44
N ARG A 45 14.40 -15.49 -9.26
CA ARG A 45 14.95 -16.24 -8.12
C ARG A 45 13.98 -17.36 -7.71
N ARG A 46 14.50 -18.56 -7.57
CA ARG A 46 13.73 -19.71 -7.10
C ARG A 46 13.48 -19.63 -5.60
N ILE A 47 12.24 -19.87 -5.20
CA ILE A 47 11.74 -19.95 -3.83
C ILE A 47 11.40 -21.40 -3.53
N ILE A 48 11.96 -21.95 -2.45
CA ILE A 48 11.71 -23.31 -1.98
C ILE A 48 11.24 -23.24 -0.53
N GLU A 49 10.01 -23.74 -0.27
CA GLU A 49 9.36 -23.66 1.06
C GLU A 49 10.24 -24.24 2.20
N SER A 50 10.93 -25.36 1.94
CA SER A 50 11.78 -26.00 2.96
C SER A 50 13.01 -25.17 3.33
N GLU A 51 13.59 -24.44 2.37
CA GLU A 51 14.73 -23.57 2.61
C GLU A 51 14.31 -22.35 3.44
N ILE A 52 13.15 -21.75 3.12
CA ILE A 52 12.62 -20.62 3.88
C ILE A 52 12.25 -21.07 5.30
N ALA A 53 11.58 -22.20 5.45
CA ALA A 53 11.20 -22.73 6.76
C ALA A 53 12.45 -22.96 7.65
N LEU A 54 13.49 -23.53 7.07
CA LEU A 54 14.76 -23.74 7.75
C LEU A 54 15.42 -22.41 8.15
N SER A 55 15.49 -21.44 7.22
CA SER A 55 16.13 -20.13 7.49
C SER A 55 15.41 -19.30 8.53
N MET A 56 14.07 -19.44 8.62
CA MET A 56 13.24 -18.74 9.61
C MET A 56 13.08 -19.50 10.92
N GLY A 57 13.55 -20.75 11.02
CA GLY A 57 13.41 -21.59 12.23
C GLY A 57 11.97 -21.97 12.55
N ILE A 58 11.10 -22.11 11.53
CA ILE A 58 9.67 -22.40 11.67
C ILE A 58 9.27 -23.67 10.89
N SER A 59 8.06 -24.18 11.15
CA SER A 59 7.50 -25.28 10.37
C SER A 59 7.14 -24.85 8.93
N ARG A 60 7.02 -25.83 8.01
CA ARG A 60 6.68 -25.57 6.59
C ARG A 60 5.26 -25.05 6.38
N THR A 61 4.34 -25.32 7.28
CA THR A 61 2.92 -24.94 7.14
C THR A 61 2.72 -23.43 6.93
N PRO A 62 3.17 -22.53 7.84
CA PRO A 62 3.01 -21.09 7.66
C PRO A 62 3.75 -20.55 6.42
N VAL A 63 4.87 -21.18 6.03
CA VAL A 63 5.61 -20.81 4.81
C VAL A 63 4.80 -21.15 3.58
N ARG A 64 4.18 -22.34 3.53
CA ARG A 64 3.33 -22.76 2.41
C ARG A 64 2.10 -21.87 2.27
N GLU A 65 1.45 -21.51 3.39
CA GLU A 65 0.35 -20.55 3.39
C GLU A 65 0.77 -19.19 2.79
N ALA A 66 1.93 -18.68 3.20
CA ALA A 66 2.50 -17.46 2.69
C ALA A 66 2.83 -17.53 1.19
N VAL A 67 3.46 -18.62 0.74
CA VAL A 67 3.85 -18.85 -0.66
C VAL A 67 2.61 -18.93 -1.55
N HIS A 68 1.57 -19.67 -1.15
CA HIS A 68 0.31 -19.71 -1.90
C HIS A 68 -0.38 -18.34 -1.98
N LYS A 69 -0.30 -17.53 -0.93
CA LYS A 69 -0.82 -16.17 -0.96
C LYS A 69 -0.01 -15.27 -1.91
N LEU A 70 1.34 -15.39 -1.90
CA LEU A 70 2.22 -14.68 -2.84
C LEU A 70 1.96 -15.10 -4.30
N GLU A 71 1.68 -16.37 -4.54
CA GLU A 71 1.28 -16.88 -5.86
C GLU A 71 -0.06 -16.28 -6.29
N ALA A 72 -1.07 -16.32 -5.42
CA ALA A 72 -2.40 -15.75 -5.67
C ALA A 72 -2.37 -14.24 -5.95
N GLU A 73 -1.46 -13.50 -5.29
CA GLU A 73 -1.22 -12.07 -5.54
C GLU A 73 -0.26 -11.81 -6.73
N GLY A 74 0.22 -12.87 -7.43
CA GLY A 74 1.03 -12.74 -8.63
C GLY A 74 2.51 -12.42 -8.40
N PHE A 75 3.02 -12.46 -7.16
CA PHE A 75 4.44 -12.26 -6.86
C PHE A 75 5.30 -13.49 -7.15
N LEU A 76 4.68 -14.66 -7.18
CA LEU A 76 5.34 -15.93 -7.46
C LEU A 76 4.62 -16.70 -8.58
N THR A 77 5.41 -17.45 -9.36
CA THR A 77 4.88 -18.37 -10.39
C THR A 77 5.39 -19.78 -10.08
N PRO A 78 4.52 -20.81 -10.07
CA PRO A 78 4.93 -22.18 -9.82
C PRO A 78 5.87 -22.70 -10.92
N LEU A 79 6.89 -23.46 -10.52
CA LEU A 79 7.85 -24.07 -11.44
C LEU A 79 7.50 -25.55 -11.70
N PRO A 80 7.67 -26.08 -12.94
CA PRO A 80 7.36 -27.46 -13.27
C PRO A 80 8.14 -28.50 -12.44
N LYS A 81 9.36 -28.15 -12.01
CA LYS A 81 10.23 -29.03 -11.18
C LYS A 81 10.07 -28.76 -9.68
N GLY A 82 8.96 -28.18 -9.25
CA GLY A 82 8.66 -27.82 -7.86
C GLY A 82 9.31 -26.51 -7.43
N GLY A 83 8.74 -25.90 -6.37
CA GLY A 83 9.08 -24.55 -5.93
C GLY A 83 8.44 -23.48 -6.82
N TYR A 84 8.85 -22.22 -6.60
CA TYR A 84 8.28 -21.05 -7.26
C TYR A 84 9.40 -20.16 -7.79
N ALA A 85 9.15 -19.40 -8.84
CA ALA A 85 10.00 -18.30 -9.26
C ALA A 85 9.40 -16.96 -8.85
N VAL A 86 10.23 -16.03 -8.42
CA VAL A 86 9.79 -14.63 -8.18
C VAL A 86 9.44 -14.00 -9.53
N ARG A 87 8.22 -13.47 -9.65
CA ARG A 87 7.77 -12.79 -10.87
C ARG A 87 8.22 -11.34 -10.89
N GLY A 88 8.25 -10.68 -9.73
CA GLY A 88 8.41 -9.23 -9.62
C GLY A 88 7.16 -8.45 -10.03
N LEU A 89 7.25 -7.14 -10.06
CA LEU A 89 6.19 -6.27 -10.60
C LEU A 89 6.37 -6.09 -12.10
N THR A 90 5.30 -6.25 -12.86
CA THR A 90 5.28 -5.92 -14.29
C THR A 90 4.92 -4.44 -14.51
N ILE A 91 5.12 -3.93 -15.72
CA ILE A 91 4.66 -2.60 -16.12
C ILE A 91 3.15 -2.47 -15.91
N SER A 92 2.38 -3.50 -16.28
CA SER A 92 0.92 -3.51 -16.10
C SER A 92 0.53 -3.41 -14.62
N ASP A 93 1.20 -4.17 -13.74
CA ASP A 93 0.92 -4.11 -12.29
C ASP A 93 1.18 -2.69 -11.74
N ILE A 94 2.23 -2.02 -12.21
CA ILE A 94 2.56 -0.64 -11.85
C ILE A 94 1.50 0.34 -12.37
N GLU A 95 1.09 0.19 -13.63
CA GLU A 95 0.04 1.02 -14.23
C GLU A 95 -1.28 0.89 -13.48
N ASP A 96 -1.73 -0.35 -13.22
CA ASP A 96 -2.95 -0.64 -12.47
C ASP A 96 -2.89 -0.08 -11.04
N THR A 97 -1.76 -0.26 -10.35
CA THR A 97 -1.55 0.31 -9.01
C THR A 97 -1.74 1.83 -9.01
N PHE A 98 -1.13 2.54 -9.97
CA PHE A 98 -1.27 3.99 -10.04
C PHE A 98 -2.70 4.42 -10.42
N ASP A 99 -3.37 3.71 -11.33
CA ASP A 99 -4.72 4.04 -11.76
C ASP A 99 -5.72 3.86 -10.61
N ILE A 100 -5.64 2.75 -9.89
CA ILE A 100 -6.45 2.50 -8.68
C ILE A 100 -6.16 3.56 -7.61
N ARG A 101 -4.89 3.85 -7.33
CA ARG A 101 -4.48 4.90 -6.38
C ARG A 101 -5.04 6.25 -6.77
N SER A 102 -4.98 6.61 -8.06
CA SER A 102 -5.45 7.92 -8.54
C SER A 102 -6.93 8.16 -8.23
N ILE A 103 -7.73 7.10 -8.22
CA ILE A 103 -9.15 7.15 -7.89
C ILE A 103 -9.34 7.17 -6.37
N LEU A 104 -8.75 6.20 -5.67
CA LEU A 104 -9.02 6.01 -4.24
C LEU A 104 -8.41 7.14 -3.38
N GLU A 105 -7.16 7.51 -3.64
CA GLU A 105 -6.47 8.54 -2.86
C GLU A 105 -7.04 9.93 -3.17
N SER A 106 -7.41 10.23 -4.43
CA SER A 106 -8.05 11.50 -4.76
C SER A 106 -9.43 11.64 -4.10
N PHE A 107 -10.20 10.55 -4.02
CA PHE A 107 -11.45 10.54 -3.28
C PHE A 107 -11.24 10.69 -1.76
N ALA A 108 -10.16 10.12 -1.21
CA ALA A 108 -9.78 10.37 0.18
C ALA A 108 -9.50 11.87 0.43
N GLY A 109 -8.81 12.54 -0.49
CA GLY A 109 -8.58 13.99 -0.44
C GLY A 109 -9.87 14.82 -0.51
N TYR A 110 -10.81 14.42 -1.38
CA TYR A 110 -12.15 15.02 -1.42
C TYR A 110 -12.86 14.93 -0.07
N LEU A 111 -12.89 13.73 0.51
CA LEU A 111 -13.52 13.50 1.82
C LEU A 111 -12.79 14.22 2.95
N ALA A 112 -11.46 14.27 2.92
CA ALA A 112 -10.65 15.01 3.89
C ALA A 112 -11.04 16.49 3.91
N ALA A 113 -11.20 17.12 2.75
CA ALA A 113 -11.61 18.51 2.66
C ALA A 113 -12.99 18.78 3.29
N ILE A 114 -13.91 17.81 3.25
CA ILE A 114 -15.26 17.94 3.83
C ILE A 114 -15.26 17.63 5.34
N ARG A 115 -14.42 16.69 5.80
CA ARG A 115 -14.59 16.01 7.09
C ARG A 115 -13.55 16.36 8.15
N HIS A 116 -12.43 16.99 7.79
CA HIS A 116 -11.36 17.30 8.73
C HIS A 116 -11.81 18.28 9.83
N THR A 117 -11.11 18.22 10.96
CA THR A 117 -11.08 19.28 11.96
C THR A 117 -9.80 20.09 11.82
N ASP A 118 -9.77 21.30 12.36
CA ASP A 118 -8.57 22.16 12.31
C ASP A 118 -7.40 21.54 13.08
N GLU A 119 -7.67 20.82 14.17
CA GLU A 119 -6.66 20.09 14.95
C GLU A 119 -6.03 18.94 14.15
N GLU A 120 -6.85 18.14 13.47
CA GLU A 120 -6.36 17.06 12.61
C GLU A 120 -5.52 17.59 11.43
N LEU A 121 -5.89 18.76 10.89
CA LEU A 121 -5.15 19.39 9.79
C LEU A 121 -3.76 19.83 10.22
N SER A 122 -3.60 20.32 11.46
CA SER A 122 -2.29 20.71 12.00
C SER A 122 -1.26 19.58 11.95
N SER A 123 -1.66 18.34 12.24
CA SER A 123 -0.77 17.16 12.14
C SER A 123 -0.29 16.91 10.70
N LEU A 124 -1.15 17.19 9.71
CA LEU A 124 -0.78 17.07 8.29
C LEU A 124 0.22 18.16 7.88
N GLU A 125 0.05 19.39 8.39
CA GLU A 125 0.96 20.51 8.17
C GLU A 125 2.33 20.28 8.81
N GLU A 126 2.38 19.76 10.03
CA GLU A 126 3.63 19.38 10.70
C GLU A 126 4.43 18.37 9.86
N LYS A 127 3.73 17.44 9.20
CA LYS A 127 4.37 16.45 8.34
C LYS A 127 4.93 17.07 7.05
N LEU A 128 4.30 18.12 6.51
CA LEU A 128 4.85 18.91 5.40
C LEU A 128 6.14 19.63 5.82
N GLU A 129 6.16 20.22 7.00
CA GLU A 129 7.37 20.90 7.49
C GLU A 129 8.50 19.91 7.78
N GLU A 130 8.17 18.71 8.27
CA GLU A 130 9.15 17.63 8.41
C GLU A 130 9.74 17.25 7.03
N PHE A 131 8.89 17.04 6.03
CA PHE A 131 9.34 16.72 4.66
C PHE A 131 10.26 17.82 4.12
N GLN A 132 9.87 19.08 4.25
CA GLN A 132 10.68 20.24 3.81
C GLN A 132 12.05 20.29 4.48
N ARG A 133 12.12 20.01 5.79
CA ARG A 133 13.39 20.01 6.53
C ARG A 133 14.37 18.96 6.00
N TYR A 134 13.89 17.72 5.75
CA TYR A 134 14.75 16.64 5.23
C TYR A 134 15.14 16.88 3.78
N LEU A 135 14.22 17.41 2.96
CA LEU A 135 14.48 17.83 1.58
C LEU A 135 15.56 18.91 1.53
N GLY A 136 15.45 19.96 2.35
CA GLY A 136 16.43 21.05 2.42
C GLY A 136 17.82 20.62 2.92
N ARG A 137 17.92 19.47 3.60
CA ARG A 137 19.20 18.85 4.01
C ARG A 137 19.76 17.88 2.97
N GLY A 138 19.05 17.62 1.88
CA GLY A 138 19.43 16.61 0.89
C GLY A 138 19.31 15.16 1.37
N ASP A 139 18.66 14.90 2.52
CA ASP A 139 18.46 13.53 3.03
C ASP A 139 17.24 12.87 2.40
N LEU A 140 17.39 12.53 1.10
CA LEU A 140 16.32 11.91 0.31
C LEU A 140 15.89 10.54 0.86
N ARG A 141 16.77 9.83 1.58
CA ARG A 141 16.47 8.50 2.13
C ARG A 141 15.34 8.49 3.15
N LYS A 142 15.11 9.62 3.84
CA LYS A 142 14.03 9.77 4.81
C LYS A 142 12.68 10.11 4.17
N LEU A 143 12.71 10.71 2.99
CA LEU A 143 11.50 11.24 2.35
C LEU A 143 10.40 10.19 2.07
N PRO A 144 10.71 8.95 1.62
CA PRO A 144 9.66 7.95 1.37
C PRO A 144 8.81 7.62 2.60
N LYS A 145 9.46 7.54 3.78
CA LYS A 145 8.75 7.30 5.04
C LYS A 145 7.87 8.48 5.42
N ILE A 146 8.43 9.69 5.41
CA ILE A 146 7.72 10.94 5.76
C ILE A 146 6.55 11.17 4.80
N ASN A 147 6.77 10.96 3.50
CA ASN A 147 5.73 11.04 2.48
C ASN A 147 4.60 10.03 2.74
N THR A 148 4.96 8.80 3.13
CA THR A 148 3.97 7.77 3.46
C THR A 148 3.14 8.21 4.68
N ASP A 149 3.78 8.69 5.73
CA ASP A 149 3.10 9.18 6.92
C ASP A 149 2.15 10.36 6.60
N PHE A 150 2.57 11.28 5.70
CA PHE A 150 1.71 12.36 5.21
C PHE A 150 0.43 11.82 4.54
N HIS A 151 0.56 10.86 3.63
CA HIS A 151 -0.60 10.29 2.96
C HIS A 151 -1.49 9.49 3.92
N GLU A 152 -0.91 8.77 4.89
CA GLU A 152 -1.69 8.05 5.91
C GLU A 152 -2.53 9.02 6.76
N LEU A 153 -1.97 10.17 7.16
CA LEU A 153 -2.71 11.23 7.84
C LEU A 153 -3.84 11.78 6.94
N LEU A 154 -3.54 12.04 5.67
CA LEU A 154 -4.55 12.50 4.70
C LEU A 154 -5.71 11.49 4.57
N TYR A 155 -5.41 10.18 4.51
CA TYR A 155 -6.46 9.16 4.46
C TYR A 155 -7.27 9.13 5.75
N ALA A 156 -6.63 9.30 6.90
CA ALA A 156 -7.32 9.37 8.19
C ALA A 156 -8.36 10.51 8.22
N LEU A 157 -8.02 11.69 7.68
CA LEU A 157 -8.94 12.82 7.56
C LEU A 157 -10.20 12.49 6.72
N SER A 158 -10.12 11.51 5.83
CA SER A 158 -11.29 11.05 5.05
C SER A 158 -12.38 10.44 5.91
N ARG A 159 -12.06 9.99 7.14
CA ARG A 159 -12.98 9.28 8.06
C ARG A 159 -13.75 8.15 7.37
N SER A 160 -13.08 7.43 6.45
CA SER A 160 -13.66 6.31 5.70
C SER A 160 -12.84 5.03 5.91
N PRO A 161 -13.11 4.24 6.98
CA PRO A 161 -12.32 3.04 7.29
C PRO A 161 -12.30 2.01 6.16
N ARG A 162 -13.40 1.91 5.40
CA ARG A 162 -13.46 0.99 4.23
C ARG A 162 -12.53 1.44 3.11
N LEU A 163 -12.51 2.73 2.78
CA LEU A 163 -11.61 3.30 1.77
C LEU A 163 -10.15 3.10 2.19
N ILE A 164 -9.82 3.43 3.43
CA ILE A 164 -8.47 3.26 4.00
C ILE A 164 -8.03 1.80 3.90
N LYS A 165 -8.91 0.85 4.26
CA LYS A 165 -8.61 -0.59 4.17
C LYS A 165 -8.29 -1.04 2.74
N ILE A 166 -8.98 -0.50 1.73
CA ILE A 166 -8.72 -0.82 0.32
C ILE A 166 -7.37 -0.25 -0.12
N ILE A 167 -7.06 1.01 0.24
CA ILE A 167 -5.76 1.63 -0.05
C ILE A 167 -4.62 0.85 0.61
N HIS A 168 -4.81 0.41 1.85
CA HIS A 168 -3.82 -0.40 2.57
C HIS A 168 -3.55 -1.77 1.93
N GLY A 169 -4.46 -2.29 1.10
CA GLY A 169 -4.21 -3.49 0.28
C GLY A 169 -3.09 -3.30 -0.73
N LEU A 170 -2.76 -2.05 -1.10
CA LEU A 170 -1.69 -1.69 -2.05
C LEU A 170 -0.49 -1.02 -1.36
N ARG A 171 -0.40 -1.08 -0.02
CA ARG A 171 0.53 -0.28 0.77
C ARG A 171 2.00 -0.51 0.40
N ASP A 172 2.38 -1.76 0.18
CA ASP A 172 3.78 -2.11 -0.07
C ASP A 172 4.21 -1.68 -1.48
N GLU A 173 3.35 -1.90 -2.48
CA GLU A 173 3.56 -1.43 -3.85
C GLU A 173 3.64 0.11 -3.87
N ILE A 174 2.73 0.78 -3.18
CA ILE A 174 2.74 2.23 -3.04
C ILE A 174 4.05 2.72 -2.42
N TYR A 175 4.51 2.07 -1.35
CA TYR A 175 5.76 2.44 -0.69
C TYR A 175 6.97 2.24 -1.61
N PHE A 176 7.02 1.14 -2.34
CA PHE A 176 8.05 0.86 -3.34
C PHE A 176 8.09 1.96 -4.42
N LEU A 177 6.92 2.30 -5.00
CA LEU A 177 6.82 3.35 -6.02
C LEU A 177 7.22 4.73 -5.49
N ARG A 178 6.86 5.07 -4.25
CA ARG A 178 7.30 6.31 -3.59
C ARG A 178 8.81 6.38 -3.42
N LYS A 179 9.48 5.27 -3.12
CA LYS A 179 10.95 5.22 -3.06
C LYS A 179 11.58 5.58 -4.40
N ILE A 180 11.05 5.05 -5.51
CA ILE A 180 11.54 5.38 -6.85
C ILE A 180 11.37 6.89 -7.12
N ILE A 181 10.18 7.43 -6.87
CA ILE A 181 9.86 8.84 -7.13
C ILE A 181 10.76 9.77 -6.31
N LEU A 182 10.86 9.52 -5.01
CA LEU A 182 11.52 10.41 -4.06
C LEU A 182 13.05 10.24 -3.99
N ASN A 183 13.61 9.28 -4.74
CA ASN A 183 15.04 9.20 -4.99
C ASN A 183 15.52 10.29 -5.98
N SER A 184 14.60 10.92 -6.69
CA SER A 184 14.87 12.10 -7.53
C SER A 184 14.59 13.38 -6.75
N GLU A 185 15.61 14.23 -6.53
CA GLU A 185 15.47 15.51 -5.85
C GLU A 185 14.45 16.42 -6.56
N LYS A 186 14.46 16.43 -7.90
CA LYS A 186 13.48 17.17 -8.72
C LYS A 186 12.05 16.73 -8.39
N MET A 187 11.81 15.42 -8.31
CA MET A 187 10.49 14.89 -7.99
C MET A 187 10.11 15.11 -6.54
N ALA A 188 11.06 15.06 -5.62
CA ALA A 188 10.83 15.36 -4.21
C ALA A 188 10.40 16.83 -4.01
N ASN A 189 11.07 17.77 -4.68
CA ASN A 189 10.69 19.19 -4.68
C ASN A 189 9.28 19.40 -5.26
N LEU A 190 8.95 18.75 -6.37
CA LEU A 190 7.64 18.83 -6.99
C LEU A 190 6.56 18.23 -6.09
N SER A 191 6.82 17.06 -5.50
CA SER A 191 5.93 16.40 -4.55
C SER A 191 5.62 17.30 -3.35
N ASN A 192 6.64 17.96 -2.78
CA ASN A 192 6.46 18.89 -1.67
C ASN A 192 5.57 20.08 -2.04
N LYS A 193 5.75 20.64 -3.24
CA LYS A 193 4.89 21.71 -3.76
C LYS A 193 3.44 21.23 -3.91
N ASP A 194 3.23 20.08 -4.53
CA ASP A 194 1.90 19.50 -4.72
C ASP A 194 1.20 19.28 -3.37
N HIS A 195 1.92 18.74 -2.39
CA HIS A 195 1.35 18.49 -1.06
C HIS A 195 0.91 19.79 -0.36
N ARG A 196 1.67 20.88 -0.49
CA ARG A 196 1.27 22.19 0.05
C ARG A 196 -0.01 22.70 -0.59
N GLU A 197 -0.15 22.58 -1.90
CA GLU A 197 -1.37 22.98 -2.63
C GLU A 197 -2.58 22.11 -2.24
N ILE A 198 -2.37 20.80 -2.04
CA ILE A 198 -3.40 19.87 -1.56
C ILE A 198 -3.86 20.26 -0.16
N VAL A 199 -2.94 20.48 0.77
CA VAL A 199 -3.28 20.86 2.16
C VAL A 199 -4.01 22.21 2.19
N ASP A 200 -3.56 23.19 1.41
CA ASP A 200 -4.26 24.49 1.32
C ASP A 200 -5.70 24.33 0.80
N SER A 201 -5.92 23.47 -0.20
CA SER A 201 -7.26 23.19 -0.71
C SER A 201 -8.14 22.45 0.30
N ILE A 202 -7.56 21.54 1.11
CA ILE A 202 -8.26 20.86 2.20
C ILE A 202 -8.65 21.88 3.27
N ARG A 203 -7.72 22.76 3.71
CA ARG A 203 -7.99 23.83 4.69
C ARG A 203 -9.14 24.73 4.25
N LYS A 204 -9.18 25.10 2.98
CA LYS A 204 -10.24 25.93 2.38
C LYS A 204 -11.54 25.17 2.11
N ARG A 205 -11.60 23.89 2.42
CA ARG A 205 -12.73 22.99 2.13
C ARG A 205 -13.11 22.94 0.64
N GLU A 206 -12.13 23.15 -0.25
CA GLU A 206 -12.27 23.11 -1.71
C GLU A 206 -12.19 21.64 -2.20
N ALA A 207 -13.19 20.81 -1.84
CA ALA A 207 -13.15 19.35 -2.00
C ALA A 207 -12.84 18.89 -3.44
N LYS A 208 -13.46 19.49 -4.46
CA LYS A 208 -13.19 19.16 -5.86
C LYS A 208 -11.79 19.54 -6.31
N LYS A 209 -11.22 20.60 -5.76
CA LYS A 209 -9.85 21.01 -6.03
C LYS A 209 -8.86 20.06 -5.37
N ALA A 210 -9.09 19.68 -4.11
CA ALA A 210 -8.27 18.69 -3.41
C ALA A 210 -8.24 17.34 -4.16
N GLU A 211 -9.42 16.87 -4.60
CA GLU A 211 -9.54 15.66 -5.44
C GLU A 211 -8.70 15.77 -6.72
N ARG A 212 -8.83 16.85 -7.46
CA ARG A 212 -8.12 17.06 -8.72
C ARG A 212 -6.62 17.13 -8.51
N LEU A 213 -6.16 17.94 -7.55
CA LEU A 213 -4.72 18.11 -7.25
C LEU A 213 -4.07 16.78 -6.85
N LEU A 214 -4.74 16.00 -6.00
CA LEU A 214 -4.22 14.70 -5.56
C LEU A 214 -4.17 13.70 -6.71
N ARG A 215 -5.16 13.70 -7.59
CA ARG A 215 -5.16 12.89 -8.82
C ARG A 215 -3.97 13.25 -9.73
N GLU A 216 -3.77 14.54 -10.00
CA GLU A 216 -2.67 15.04 -10.83
C GLU A 216 -1.30 14.69 -10.23
N HIS A 217 -1.15 14.81 -8.90
CA HIS A 217 0.04 14.40 -8.17
C HIS A 217 0.38 12.91 -8.41
N ILE A 218 -0.60 12.01 -8.29
CA ILE A 218 -0.39 10.57 -8.47
C ILE A 218 -0.09 10.23 -9.92
N ILE A 219 -0.80 10.82 -10.88
CA ILE A 219 -0.57 10.60 -12.32
C ILE A 219 0.84 11.07 -12.72
N ARG A 220 1.32 12.18 -12.17
CA ARG A 220 2.69 12.67 -12.39
C ARG A 220 3.73 11.66 -11.88
N GLY A 221 3.48 11.06 -10.71
CA GLY A 221 4.29 9.96 -10.19
C GLY A 221 4.33 8.76 -11.12
N LYS A 222 3.17 8.35 -11.67
CA LYS A 222 3.07 7.29 -12.70
C LYS A 222 3.97 7.57 -13.88
N GLN A 223 3.82 8.76 -14.48
CA GLN A 223 4.59 9.16 -15.66
C GLN A 223 6.11 9.14 -15.40
N PHE A 224 6.54 9.60 -14.24
CA PHE A 224 7.94 9.56 -13.84
C PHE A 224 8.44 8.12 -13.72
N VAL A 225 7.76 7.25 -12.99
CA VAL A 225 8.19 5.85 -12.79
C VAL A 225 8.28 5.11 -14.12
N LEU A 226 7.26 5.21 -14.98
CA LEU A 226 7.28 4.59 -16.31
C LEU A 226 8.40 5.13 -17.18
N GLY A 227 8.72 6.42 -17.05
CA GLY A 227 9.86 7.04 -17.73
C GLY A 227 11.21 6.48 -17.27
N GLU A 228 11.39 6.28 -15.97
CA GLU A 228 12.62 5.69 -15.42
C GLU A 228 12.80 4.21 -15.79
N ILE A 229 11.70 3.45 -15.86
CA ILE A 229 11.72 2.07 -16.36
C ILE A 229 12.16 2.02 -17.83
N LYS A 230 11.61 2.90 -18.68
CA LYS A 230 12.00 2.98 -20.11
C LYS A 230 13.47 3.32 -20.30
N LYS A 231 14.08 4.08 -19.39
CA LYS A 231 15.51 4.43 -19.40
C LYS A 231 16.41 3.33 -18.86
N GLY A 232 15.83 2.26 -18.29
CA GLY A 232 16.59 1.20 -17.60
C GLY A 232 17.12 1.59 -16.21
N ASN A 233 16.67 2.71 -15.65
CA ASN A 233 17.08 3.16 -14.32
C ASN A 233 16.37 2.39 -13.19
N VAL A 234 15.27 1.71 -13.51
CA VAL A 234 14.47 0.90 -12.60
C VAL A 234 14.27 -0.47 -13.22
N ILE A 235 14.75 -1.51 -12.53
CA ILE A 235 14.58 -2.91 -12.94
C ILE A 235 13.31 -3.43 -12.26
N ILE A 236 12.41 -3.95 -13.08
CA ILE A 236 11.18 -4.63 -12.66
C ILE A 236 11.16 -6.07 -13.19
N GLY A 237 10.20 -6.90 -12.79
CA GLY A 237 10.08 -8.30 -13.18
C GLY A 237 9.72 -8.52 -14.65
#